data_14131f407015171621701d6880881203
#
_entry.id   14131f407015171621701d6880881203
#
_cell.length_a   1.000
_cell.length_b   1.000
_cell.length_c   1.000
_cell.angle_alpha   90.00
_cell.angle_beta   90.00
_cell.angle_gamma   90.00
#
_symmetry.space_group_name_H-M   'P 1'
#
loop_
_entity.id
_entity.type
_entity.pdbx_description
1 polymer ?
#
loop_
_entity_poly.entity_id
_entity_poly.type
_entity_poly.pdbx_seq_one_letter_code
_entity_poly.pdbx_strand_id
1 'polypeptide(L)'
;QAMMSAMAKPYTGDADVDFRVQMIAHHQGAIDMARVALRHGTDPWTRQLAEAVIVEQQREIAEMRGWLTRRGIATAPETRATHIVRADSFRSHTEDAGTLDEARGQSWVPRSPLTP
;
A
#
# COMPACT_ATOMS: atom_id res chain seq x y z
N GLN A 1 -13.78 -0.36 -12.69
CA GLN A 1 -13.17 -0.72 -11.95
C GLN A 1 -12.27 -1.86 -11.86
N ALA A 2 -11.00 -1.57 -11.97
CA ALA A 2 -9.97 -2.57 -11.93
C ALA A 2 -10.03 -3.37 -10.63
N MET A 3 -10.36 -2.70 -9.55
CA MET A 3 -10.41 -3.40 -8.29
C MET A 3 -11.53 -4.41 -8.24
N MET A 4 -12.69 -4.02 -8.74
CA MET A 4 -13.80 -4.93 -8.75
C MET A 4 -13.52 -6.13 -9.64
N SER A 5 -12.94 -5.90 -10.80
CA SER A 5 -12.59 -6.98 -11.68
C SER A 5 -11.59 -7.93 -11.05
N ALA A 6 -10.59 -7.38 -10.40
CA ALA A 6 -9.56 -8.20 -9.79
C ALA A 6 -10.12 -9.03 -8.64
N MET A 7 -11.09 -8.48 -7.93
CA MET A 7 -11.64 -9.19 -6.79
C MET A 7 -12.69 -10.21 -7.20
N ALA A 8 -12.99 -10.28 -8.48
CA ALA A 8 -13.95 -11.26 -8.96
C ALA A 8 -13.30 -12.59 -9.33
N LYS A 9 -12.06 -12.81 -8.92
CA LYS A 9 -11.39 -14.07 -9.22
C LYS A 9 -12.09 -15.22 -8.56
N PRO A 10 -12.15 -16.37 -9.24
CA PRO A 10 -12.84 -17.50 -8.66
C PRO A 10 -12.13 -18.04 -7.43
N TYR A 11 -12.89 -18.57 -6.53
CA TYR A 11 -12.35 -19.20 -5.34
C TYR A 11 -11.89 -20.61 -5.66
N THR A 12 -10.85 -21.04 -4.98
CA THR A 12 -10.31 -22.37 -5.20
C THR A 12 -10.90 -23.39 -4.21
N GLY A 13 -11.50 -22.89 -3.15
CA GLY A 13 -11.98 -23.78 -2.09
C GLY A 13 -11.02 -23.86 -0.92
N ASP A 14 -9.83 -23.31 -1.07
CA ASP A 14 -8.86 -23.25 0.03
C ASP A 14 -8.94 -21.83 0.60
N ALA A 15 -9.53 -21.70 1.75
CA ALA A 15 -9.79 -20.40 2.33
C ALA A 15 -8.52 -19.59 2.57
N ASP A 16 -7.44 -20.25 2.94
CA ASP A 16 -6.19 -19.53 3.21
C ASP A 16 -5.60 -18.95 1.94
N VAL A 17 -5.72 -19.69 0.84
CA VAL A 17 -5.26 -19.25 -0.46
C VAL A 17 -6.17 -18.13 -0.96
N ASP A 18 -7.47 -18.38 -0.90
CA ASP A 18 -8.45 -17.46 -1.47
C ASP A 18 -8.40 -16.09 -0.77
N PHE A 19 -8.23 -16.10 0.53
CA PHE A 19 -8.14 -14.86 1.28
C PHE A 19 -6.97 -14.02 0.75
N ARG A 20 -5.83 -14.65 0.57
CA ARG A 20 -4.65 -13.90 0.14
C ARG A 20 -4.73 -13.43 -1.29
N VAL A 21 -5.27 -14.27 -2.15
CA VAL A 21 -5.41 -13.89 -3.56
C VAL A 21 -6.34 -12.67 -3.67
N GLN A 22 -7.46 -12.72 -2.97
CA GLN A 22 -8.40 -11.61 -3.03
C GLN A 22 -7.85 -10.38 -2.34
N MET A 23 -7.15 -10.57 -1.24
CA MET A 23 -6.64 -9.45 -0.48
C MET A 23 -5.52 -8.72 -1.21
N ILE A 24 -4.71 -9.44 -1.98
CA ILE A 24 -3.69 -8.79 -2.79
C ILE A 24 -4.34 -7.81 -3.76
N ALA A 25 -5.39 -8.24 -4.43
CA ALA A 25 -6.07 -7.36 -5.37
C ALA A 25 -6.68 -6.16 -4.63
N HIS A 26 -7.23 -6.40 -3.46
CA HIS A 26 -7.82 -5.35 -2.66
C HIS A 26 -6.75 -4.34 -2.26
N HIS A 27 -5.59 -4.81 -1.82
CA HIS A 27 -4.49 -3.95 -1.42
C HIS A 27 -3.96 -3.12 -2.58
N GLN A 28 -3.90 -3.71 -3.76
CA GLN A 28 -3.47 -2.96 -4.94
C GLN A 28 -4.44 -1.83 -5.24
N GLY A 29 -5.72 -2.07 -5.05
CA GLY A 29 -6.71 -1.02 -5.21
C GLY A 29 -6.51 0.10 -4.21
N ALA A 30 -6.18 -0.25 -2.97
CA ALA A 30 -5.93 0.75 -1.95
C ALA A 30 -4.71 1.61 -2.30
N ILE A 31 -3.67 0.98 -2.83
CA ILE A 31 -2.49 1.71 -3.26
C ILE A 31 -2.84 2.67 -4.39
N ASP A 32 -3.66 2.24 -5.31
CA ASP A 32 -4.06 3.10 -6.43
C ASP A 32 -4.84 4.31 -5.90
N MET A 33 -5.72 4.11 -4.95
CA MET A 33 -6.46 5.21 -4.37
C MET A 33 -5.53 6.17 -3.63
N ALA A 34 -4.54 5.62 -2.95
CA ALA A 34 -3.58 6.45 -2.22
C ALA A 34 -2.78 7.30 -3.18
N ARG A 35 -2.43 6.76 -4.35
CA ARG A 35 -1.71 7.54 -5.34
C ARG A 35 -2.54 8.69 -5.86
N VAL A 36 -3.83 8.46 -6.05
CA VAL A 36 -4.72 9.52 -6.48
C VAL A 36 -4.79 10.60 -5.41
N ALA A 37 -4.85 10.21 -4.15
CA ALA A 37 -4.88 11.17 -3.06
C ALA A 37 -3.61 12.00 -3.04
N LEU A 38 -2.46 11.39 -3.31
CA LEU A 38 -1.21 12.13 -3.33
C LEU A 38 -1.13 13.07 -4.52
N ARG A 39 -1.76 12.72 -5.62
CA ARG A 39 -1.71 13.54 -6.80
C ARG A 39 -2.64 14.73 -6.72
N HIS A 40 -3.78 14.57 -6.12
CA HIS A 40 -4.82 15.58 -6.14
C HIS A 40 -5.25 16.10 -4.78
N GLY A 41 -4.93 15.42 -3.72
CA GLY A 41 -5.33 15.83 -2.39
C GLY A 41 -4.51 16.97 -1.88
N THR A 42 -5.12 17.84 -1.08
CA THR A 42 -4.41 18.97 -0.53
C THR A 42 -4.37 18.95 0.99
N ASP A 43 -5.18 18.12 1.59
CA ASP A 43 -5.22 18.03 3.05
C ASP A 43 -3.98 17.28 3.55
N PRO A 44 -3.21 17.87 4.42
CA PRO A 44 -1.96 17.21 4.87
C PRO A 44 -2.18 15.87 5.55
N TRP A 45 -3.25 15.75 6.30
CA TRP A 45 -3.50 14.49 6.98
C TRP A 45 -3.85 13.38 5.99
N THR A 46 -4.60 13.74 4.95
CA THR A 46 -4.93 12.80 3.90
C THR A 46 -3.67 12.35 3.19
N ARG A 47 -2.78 13.29 2.91
CA ARG A 47 -1.55 12.95 2.21
C ARG A 47 -0.67 12.04 3.04
N GLN A 48 -0.57 12.28 4.32
CA GLN A 48 0.21 11.42 5.20
C GLN A 48 -0.38 10.03 5.27
N LEU A 49 -1.68 9.95 5.37
CA LEU A 49 -2.34 8.66 5.39
C LEU A 49 -2.08 7.90 4.11
N ALA A 50 -2.16 8.58 2.97
CA ALA A 50 -1.96 7.94 1.69
C ALA A 50 -0.54 7.37 1.57
N GLU A 51 0.44 8.11 2.06
CA GLU A 51 1.82 7.62 2.04
C GLU A 51 1.96 6.37 2.90
N ALA A 52 1.35 6.37 4.06
CA ALA A 52 1.41 5.22 4.95
C ALA A 52 0.73 4.01 4.32
N VAL A 53 -0.39 4.24 3.66
CA VAL A 53 -1.10 3.16 3.01
C VAL A 53 -0.24 2.50 1.94
N ILE A 54 0.46 3.29 1.15
CA ILE A 54 1.29 2.74 0.09
C ILE A 54 2.35 1.82 0.68
N VAL A 55 3.02 2.26 1.71
CA VAL A 55 4.08 1.46 2.30
C VAL A 55 3.55 0.19 2.95
N GLU A 56 2.51 0.34 3.76
CA GLU A 56 1.97 -0.80 4.48
C GLU A 56 1.37 -1.84 3.55
N GLN A 57 0.63 -1.37 2.56
CA GLN A 57 -0.03 -2.31 1.67
C GLN A 57 0.97 -3.03 0.77
N GLN A 58 2.04 -2.36 0.37
CA GLN A 58 3.07 -3.01 -0.42
C GLN A 58 3.76 -4.09 0.39
N ARG A 59 4.02 -3.82 1.65
CA ARG A 59 4.66 -4.80 2.51
C ARG A 59 3.78 -6.02 2.68
N GLU A 60 2.50 -5.80 2.88
CA GLU A 60 1.57 -6.90 3.06
C GLU A 60 1.39 -7.70 1.78
N ILE A 61 1.38 -7.04 0.64
CA ILE A 61 1.30 -7.75 -0.62
C ILE A 61 2.50 -8.67 -0.77
N ALA A 62 3.69 -8.18 -0.43
CA ALA A 62 4.89 -9.00 -0.54
C ALA A 62 4.81 -10.22 0.36
N GLU A 63 4.30 -10.04 1.57
CA GLU A 63 4.15 -11.15 2.48
C GLU A 63 3.16 -12.18 1.95
N MET A 64 2.04 -11.71 1.44
CA MET A 64 1.02 -12.62 0.92
C MET A 64 1.51 -13.37 -0.29
N ARG A 65 2.24 -12.68 -1.16
CA ARG A 65 2.80 -13.34 -2.34
C ARG A 65 3.84 -14.37 -1.95
N GLY A 66 4.65 -14.05 -0.95
CA GLY A 66 5.64 -15.01 -0.48
C GLY A 66 4.99 -16.27 0.06
N TRP A 67 3.92 -16.11 0.82
CA TRP A 67 3.20 -17.25 1.37
C TRP A 67 2.62 -18.11 0.25
N LEU A 68 2.02 -17.45 -0.74
CA LEU A 68 1.42 -18.16 -1.87
C LEU A 68 2.48 -18.89 -2.69
N THR A 69 3.60 -18.25 -2.92
CA THR A 69 4.69 -18.85 -3.66
C THR A 69 5.21 -20.11 -2.95
N ARG A 70 5.34 -20.03 -1.64
CA ARG A 70 5.81 -21.21 -0.89
C ARG A 70 4.83 -22.36 -0.97
N ARG A 71 3.57 -22.07 -1.23
CA ARG A 71 2.56 -23.09 -1.38
C ARG A 71 2.44 -23.53 -2.84
N GLY A 72 3.27 -23.02 -3.72
CA GLY A 72 3.26 -23.40 -5.11
C GLY A 72 2.18 -22.73 -5.95
N ILE A 73 1.61 -21.63 -5.44
CA ILE A 73 0.56 -20.93 -6.14
C ILE A 73 1.17 -19.78 -6.91
N ALA A 74 0.91 -19.74 -8.20
CA ALA A 74 1.45 -18.68 -9.05
C ALA A 74 0.70 -17.37 -8.79
N THR A 75 1.44 -16.27 -8.74
CA THR A 75 0.83 -14.98 -8.58
C THR A 75 1.30 -14.10 -9.73
N ALA A 76 0.54 -13.03 -9.99
CA ALA A 76 0.91 -12.12 -11.06
C ALA A 76 2.20 -11.41 -10.69
N PRO A 77 3.10 -11.23 -11.63
CA PRO A 77 4.37 -10.59 -11.33
C PRO A 77 4.17 -9.11 -11.04
N GLU A 78 5.03 -8.58 -10.19
CA GLU A 78 4.96 -7.20 -9.89
C GLU A 78 5.68 -6.39 -10.93
N THR A 79 5.20 -5.21 -11.19
CA THR A 79 5.84 -4.34 -12.15
C THR A 79 7.03 -3.70 -11.47
N ARG A 80 8.25 -4.24 -11.70
CA ARG A 80 9.41 -3.74 -11.10
C ARG A 80 9.66 -2.30 -11.20
N ALA A 81 9.56 -1.74 -12.34
CA ALA A 81 9.82 -0.33 -12.52
C ALA A 81 8.92 0.51 -11.63
N THR A 82 7.67 0.16 -11.58
CA THR A 82 6.73 0.90 -10.77
C THR A 82 7.08 0.80 -9.30
N HIS A 83 7.51 -0.35 -8.91
CA HIS A 83 7.85 -0.57 -7.52
C HIS A 83 9.04 0.33 -7.12
N ILE A 84 10.04 0.39 -7.96
CA ILE A 84 11.20 1.20 -7.68
C ILE A 84 10.86 2.67 -7.61
N VAL A 85 10.06 3.12 -8.55
CA VAL A 85 9.66 4.51 -8.58
C VAL A 85 8.90 4.88 -7.32
N ARG A 86 8.05 3.98 -6.87
CA ARG A 86 7.29 4.25 -5.68
C ARG A 86 8.17 4.39 -4.46
N ALA A 87 9.18 3.55 -4.35
CA ALA A 87 10.07 3.60 -3.22
C ALA A 87 10.78 4.95 -3.15
N ASP A 88 11.22 5.43 -4.28
CA ASP A 88 11.89 6.70 -4.33
C ASP A 88 10.94 7.84 -4.00
N SER A 89 9.77 7.78 -4.55
CA SER A 89 8.78 8.82 -4.29
C SER A 89 8.44 8.89 -2.81
N PHE A 90 8.30 7.74 -2.20
CA PHE A 90 7.95 7.72 -0.80
C PHE A 90 9.07 8.32 0.03
N ARG A 91 10.29 8.00 -0.30
CA ARG A 91 11.42 8.54 0.44
C ARG A 91 11.45 10.06 0.36
N SER A 92 11.22 10.59 -0.80
CA SER A 92 11.21 12.02 -0.97
C SER A 92 10.15 12.67 -0.13
N HIS A 93 8.96 12.10 -0.19
CA HIS A 93 7.87 12.65 0.57
C HIS A 93 8.12 12.60 2.06
N THR A 94 8.73 11.53 2.49
CA THR A 94 9.01 11.37 3.90
C THR A 94 9.99 12.43 4.37
N GLU A 95 10.98 12.69 3.57
CA GLU A 95 11.96 13.68 3.92
C GLU A 95 11.33 15.06 4.01
N ASP A 96 10.50 15.36 3.04
CA ASP A 96 9.83 16.63 3.03
C ASP A 96 8.93 16.76 4.24
N ALA A 97 8.20 15.72 4.53
CA ALA A 97 7.29 15.73 5.66
C ALA A 97 8.06 15.91 6.95
N GLY A 98 9.20 15.27 7.04
CA GLY A 98 10.01 15.39 8.21
C GLY A 98 10.48 16.82 8.41
N THR A 99 10.88 17.42 7.33
CA THR A 99 11.34 18.80 7.38
C THR A 99 10.22 19.71 7.86
N LEU A 100 9.04 19.50 7.31
CA LEU A 100 7.92 20.32 7.71
C LEU A 100 7.62 20.13 9.18
N ASP A 101 7.71 18.91 9.64
CA ASP A 101 7.44 18.64 11.01
C ASP A 101 8.44 19.29 11.89
N GLU A 102 9.66 19.26 11.55
CA GLU A 102 10.67 19.90 12.34
C GLU A 102 10.40 21.39 12.41
N ALA A 103 10.00 21.93 11.31
CA ALA A 103 9.70 23.35 11.27
C ALA A 103 8.60 23.68 12.25
N ARG A 104 7.62 22.83 12.36
CA ARG A 104 6.54 23.06 13.26
C ARG A 104 6.85 22.55 14.63
N GLY A 105 7.91 21.83 14.75
CA GLY A 105 8.28 21.34 16.03
C GLY A 105 7.46 20.17 16.49
N GLN A 106 6.80 19.48 15.62
CA GLN A 106 6.04 18.46 16.03
C GLN A 106 5.82 17.41 15.14
N SER A 107 5.99 16.43 15.33
CA SER A 107 5.98 15.44 14.47
C SER A 107 4.78 14.77 14.48
N TRP A 108 4.31 14.56 13.49
CA TRP A 108 3.10 13.99 13.41
C TRP A 108 3.28 12.59 13.80
N VAL A 109 4.33 12.37 14.08
CA VAL A 109 4.60 11.18 14.48
C VAL A 109 3.62 10.38 14.85
N PRO A 110 3.56 9.85 14.69
CA PRO A 110 2.84 8.88 14.83
C PRO A 110 2.04 8.63 15.87
N ARG A 111 2.07 9.06 16.19
CA ARG A 111 1.38 8.99 16.96
C ARG A 111 0.60 8.15 16.89
N SER A 112 0.51 7.87 16.83
CA SER A 112 -0.07 7.37 16.83
C SER A 112 -0.94 7.04 16.90
N PRO A 113 -1.19 7.08 16.87
CA PRO A 113 -2.16 6.90 16.49
C PRO A 113 -2.70 5.85 16.87
N LEU A 114 -2.37 5.46 16.90
CA LEU A 114 -2.71 4.39 17.05
C LEU A 114 -2.82 4.16 18.30
N THR A 115 -2.59 4.87 18.79
CA THR A 115 -2.51 4.74 19.94
C THR A 115 -3.64 4.98 20.32
N PRO A 116 -4.16 4.45 20.60
CA PRO A 116 -5.40 4.62 20.92
C PRO A 116 -5.55 5.17 21.97
#